data_b51b1bd8f9b3408490388ff9081319f3
#
_entry.id   b51b1bd8f9b3408490388ff9081319f3
#
_cell.length_a   1.000
_cell.length_b   1.000
_cell.length_c   1.000
_cell.angle_alpha   90.00
_cell.angle_beta   90.00
_cell.angle_gamma   90.00
#
_symmetry.space_group_name_H-M   'P 1'
#
loop_
_entity.id
_entity.type
_entity.pdbx_description
1 polymer ?
#
loop_
_entity_poly.entity_id
_entity_poly.type
_entity_poly.pdbx_seq_one_letter_code
_entity_poly.pdbx_strand_id
1 'polypeptide(L)'
;MKINNINLLAGVLVMGSLLTPASAWAKKAGYERLKDGVVVTAPDAKVRVRVINDKIMRVSATPEQEFKADSSLVVLPKFQGNANNPQFTVTEKKGTVEVATSQIKAVINEKNGQVKFYDHNGKELLVENQNGRTFTPRVTDGVKGYSVRQTWESLNPDEGIYGLGQHQANEFNYKDKNEELFQYNTKVSVPFVVSTDNYGLLWDSYSLCRWGNPKDYSQLGEVFKLYNKEGKEGTLTGTYIDKDGKTMVRQEPKIYFENLIRGDLAHVINLPKNFDYAGSNVTYEGYIEPSETGLYKFIMYYSGYQTIYIDGKKVVDTRWRTAWNPNSYKFQVNLQAGKKVPIKIEWEPNGSVAYCGLRVYAPVKDGEQLSWWGQMQDMIDYYFIYGKDMDDIIAGYRTLTGKAPIMPDWAMGYWQSREKYNTRDEVLGTVSEFRKRNIPIDNVVIDWLHWKQDSWGSHEFDKERFPDPKGMVDSIHDMNAHVMVSVWPKFYVTTDHYKEFDRNGWMYKGAVRDSIRDWVGPGYLGSFYDAYNPDARKLFWSQMNDHYMPLSLIHISEPT
;
A
#
# COMPACT_ATOMS: atom_id res chain seq x y z
N MET A 1 -30.71 -3.49 59.50
CA MET A 1 -30.32 -2.09 59.66
C MET A 1 -30.36 -1.41 58.30
N LYS A 2 -31.01 -0.29 58.15
CA LYS A 2 -31.59 0.32 56.95
C LYS A 2 -30.63 0.50 55.77
N ILE A 3 -31.09 0.03 54.61
CA ILE A 3 -30.53 0.34 53.27
C ILE A 3 -31.25 1.60 52.79
N ASN A 4 -30.50 2.65 52.50
CA ASN A 4 -31.03 3.85 51.88
C ASN A 4 -30.82 3.82 50.36
N ASN A 5 -31.92 3.97 49.64
CA ASN A 5 -32.00 4.15 48.21
C ASN A 5 -31.27 5.42 47.76
N ILE A 6 -30.42 5.28 46.75
CA ILE A 6 -29.92 6.42 45.97
C ILE A 6 -30.53 6.32 44.57
N ASN A 7 -31.33 7.31 44.23
CA ASN A 7 -31.94 7.52 42.93
C ASN A 7 -30.89 7.80 41.89
N LEU A 8 -30.86 7.00 40.80
CA LEU A 8 -30.18 7.35 39.56
C LEU A 8 -31.06 8.32 38.78
N LEU A 9 -30.63 9.56 38.69
CA LEU A 9 -31.14 10.51 37.69
C LEU A 9 -30.42 10.15 36.34
N ALA A 10 -31.21 9.70 35.38
CA ALA A 10 -30.76 9.55 34.00
C ALA A 10 -30.68 10.94 33.36
N GLY A 11 -29.48 11.48 33.25
CA GLY A 11 -29.18 12.65 32.43
C GLY A 11 -29.12 12.29 30.97
N VAL A 12 -30.13 12.66 30.19
CA VAL A 12 -30.12 12.63 28.73
C VAL A 12 -29.17 13.72 28.26
N LEU A 13 -27.94 13.31 27.84
CA LEU A 13 -27.05 14.20 27.10
C LEU A 13 -27.56 14.29 25.66
N VAL A 14 -28.25 15.38 25.35
CA VAL A 14 -28.50 15.77 23.96
C VAL A 14 -27.17 16.21 23.39
N MET A 15 -26.53 15.35 22.60
CA MET A 15 -25.45 15.74 21.70
C MET A 15 -26.02 16.65 20.62
N GLY A 16 -25.97 17.94 20.87
CA GLY A 16 -26.14 18.94 19.83
C GLY A 16 -25.03 18.79 18.80
N SER A 17 -25.37 18.29 17.63
CA SER A 17 -24.53 18.36 16.46
C SER A 17 -24.26 19.81 16.13
N LEU A 18 -23.10 20.33 16.51
CA LEU A 18 -22.57 21.57 15.97
C LEU A 18 -22.25 21.31 14.48
N LEU A 19 -23.27 21.42 13.66
CA LEU A 19 -23.11 21.74 12.26
C LEU A 19 -22.45 23.11 12.19
N THR A 20 -21.13 23.15 12.10
CA THR A 20 -20.44 24.34 11.61
C THR A 20 -20.99 24.60 10.22
N PRO A 21 -21.53 25.78 9.93
CA PRO A 21 -21.98 26.08 8.59
C PRO A 21 -20.77 25.99 7.69
N ALA A 22 -20.84 25.13 6.66
CA ALA A 22 -19.95 25.20 5.53
C ALA A 22 -20.04 26.66 5.05
N SER A 23 -18.95 27.41 5.22
CA SER A 23 -18.88 28.80 4.82
C SER A 23 -19.13 28.84 3.32
N ALA A 24 -20.32 29.34 2.96
CA ALA A 24 -20.74 29.45 1.58
C ALA A 24 -19.76 30.34 0.82
N TRP A 25 -19.00 29.73 -0.05
CA TRP A 25 -18.11 30.40 -0.97
C TRP A 25 -18.93 30.99 -2.12
N ALA A 26 -19.52 32.12 -1.88
CA ALA A 26 -20.04 32.98 -2.96
C ALA A 26 -18.90 33.88 -3.46
N LYS A 27 -17.83 33.26 -4.03
CA LYS A 27 -16.87 34.02 -4.84
C LYS A 27 -17.20 33.81 -6.31
N LYS A 28 -17.10 34.91 -7.08
CA LYS A 28 -17.26 34.94 -8.54
C LYS A 28 -16.42 33.84 -9.15
N ALA A 29 -17.03 32.92 -9.88
CA ALA A 29 -16.31 31.92 -10.67
C ALA A 29 -15.29 32.65 -11.54
N GLY A 30 -14.06 32.15 -11.55
CA GLY A 30 -12.98 32.75 -12.29
C GLY A 30 -11.68 31.98 -12.08
N TYR A 31 -10.69 32.30 -12.90
CA TYR A 31 -9.37 31.72 -12.77
C TYR A 31 -8.31 32.79 -12.47
N GLU A 32 -7.22 32.34 -11.85
CA GLU A 32 -6.00 33.10 -11.65
C GLU A 32 -4.91 32.51 -12.54
N ARG A 33 -4.21 33.38 -13.30
CA ARG A 33 -3.07 32.96 -14.10
C ARG A 33 -1.81 32.95 -13.26
N LEU A 34 -1.10 31.82 -13.28
CA LEU A 34 0.21 31.65 -12.67
C LEU A 34 1.31 31.80 -13.72
N LYS A 35 2.57 31.91 -13.25
CA LYS A 35 3.76 31.92 -14.12
C LYS A 35 3.88 30.62 -14.93
N ASP A 36 3.41 29.50 -14.38
CA ASP A 36 3.52 28.15 -14.93
C ASP A 36 2.18 27.40 -15.07
N GLY A 37 1.05 28.11 -15.02
CA GLY A 37 -0.26 27.49 -15.14
C GLY A 37 -1.43 28.38 -14.74
N VAL A 38 -2.47 27.78 -14.18
CA VAL A 38 -3.69 28.45 -13.70
C VAL A 38 -4.21 27.85 -12.41
N VAL A 39 -4.96 28.65 -11.64
CA VAL A 39 -5.81 28.18 -10.54
C VAL A 39 -7.26 28.53 -10.87
N VAL A 40 -8.14 27.54 -10.81
CA VAL A 40 -9.58 27.72 -10.88
C VAL A 40 -10.17 27.52 -9.48
N THR A 41 -11.01 28.45 -9.04
CA THR A 41 -11.73 28.34 -7.76
C THR A 41 -13.14 27.81 -8.03
N ALA A 42 -13.35 26.52 -7.75
CA ALA A 42 -14.65 25.86 -7.78
C ALA A 42 -15.31 25.88 -6.40
N PRO A 43 -16.63 25.57 -6.28
CA PRO A 43 -17.36 25.64 -5.01
C PRO A 43 -16.79 24.73 -3.90
N ASP A 44 -16.27 23.57 -4.26
CA ASP A 44 -15.79 22.50 -3.37
C ASP A 44 -14.28 22.44 -3.24
N ALA A 45 -13.53 23.03 -4.17
CA ALA A 45 -12.08 23.02 -4.14
C ALA A 45 -11.45 24.12 -5.02
N LYS A 46 -10.24 24.52 -4.68
CA LYS A 46 -9.33 25.16 -5.62
C LYS A 46 -8.61 24.09 -6.42
N VAL A 47 -8.58 24.25 -7.74
CA VAL A 47 -7.90 23.35 -8.68
C VAL A 47 -6.80 24.12 -9.39
N ARG A 48 -5.56 23.63 -9.26
CA ARG A 48 -4.37 24.22 -9.86
C ARG A 48 -3.85 23.27 -10.93
N VAL A 49 -3.70 23.75 -12.16
CA VAL A 49 -3.04 23.04 -13.25
C VAL A 49 -1.75 23.77 -13.59
N ARG A 50 -0.63 23.08 -13.45
CA ARG A 50 0.72 23.60 -13.73
C ARG A 50 1.35 22.83 -14.87
N VAL A 51 2.00 23.54 -15.77
CA VAL A 51 2.77 22.97 -16.88
C VAL A 51 4.19 22.69 -16.39
N ILE A 52 4.61 21.45 -16.47
CA ILE A 52 5.99 21.03 -16.13
C ILE A 52 6.88 21.12 -17.38
N ASN A 53 6.39 20.59 -18.48
CA ASN A 53 6.98 20.71 -19.83
C ASN A 53 5.89 20.51 -20.89
N ASP A 54 6.26 20.31 -22.15
CA ASP A 54 5.32 20.15 -23.26
C ASP A 54 4.45 18.88 -23.21
N LYS A 55 4.82 17.87 -22.41
CA LYS A 55 4.13 16.57 -22.26
C LYS A 55 3.59 16.29 -20.88
N ILE A 56 3.93 17.11 -19.88
CA ILE A 56 3.63 16.83 -18.47
C ILE A 56 2.92 18.02 -17.83
N MET A 57 1.77 17.75 -17.23
CA MET A 57 1.04 18.70 -16.40
C MET A 57 0.78 18.12 -15.01
N ARG A 58 0.88 18.97 -13.98
CA ARG A 58 0.53 18.65 -12.59
C ARG A 58 -0.83 19.23 -12.27
N VAL A 59 -1.70 18.43 -11.68
CA VAL A 59 -2.99 18.86 -11.14
C VAL A 59 -2.95 18.71 -9.63
N SER A 60 -3.20 19.82 -8.94
CA SER A 60 -3.37 19.81 -7.48
C SER A 60 -4.76 20.35 -7.14
N ALA A 61 -5.46 19.73 -6.19
CA ALA A 61 -6.75 20.23 -5.73
C ALA A 61 -6.84 20.17 -4.21
N THR A 62 -7.38 21.24 -3.61
CA THR A 62 -7.53 21.37 -2.16
C THR A 62 -8.85 22.03 -1.79
N PRO A 63 -9.53 21.58 -0.71
CA PRO A 63 -10.69 22.28 -0.17
C PRO A 63 -10.29 23.52 0.65
N GLU A 64 -9.01 23.73 0.89
CA GLU A 64 -8.48 24.83 1.68
C GLU A 64 -8.34 26.13 0.86
N GLN A 65 -8.15 27.24 1.57
CA GLN A 65 -7.95 28.55 0.96
C GLN A 65 -6.65 28.62 0.16
N GLU A 66 -5.62 27.88 0.60
CA GLU A 66 -4.29 27.90 0.02
C GLU A 66 -3.76 26.48 -0.15
N PHE A 67 -2.95 26.29 -1.16
CA PHE A 67 -2.22 25.04 -1.33
C PHE A 67 -1.09 24.97 -0.31
N LYS A 68 -0.92 23.82 0.33
CA LYS A 68 0.27 23.56 1.13
C LYS A 68 1.52 23.47 0.27
N ALA A 69 2.69 23.37 0.90
CA ALA A 69 3.97 23.38 0.21
C ALA A 69 4.05 22.30 -0.88
N ASP A 70 4.62 22.67 -2.01
CA ASP A 70 4.76 21.81 -3.20
C ASP A 70 5.91 20.78 -3.09
N SER A 71 6.35 20.43 -1.89
CA SER A 71 7.43 19.46 -1.68
C SER A 71 7.01 18.04 -2.05
N SER A 72 7.85 17.35 -2.81
CA SER A 72 7.72 15.93 -3.14
C SER A 72 9.02 15.21 -2.84
N LEU A 73 8.93 13.97 -2.32
CA LEU A 73 10.11 13.11 -2.12
C LEU A 73 10.46 12.30 -3.37
N VAL A 74 9.55 12.20 -4.33
CA VAL A 74 9.75 11.40 -5.55
C VAL A 74 10.00 12.25 -6.79
N VAL A 75 9.50 13.47 -6.83
CA VAL A 75 9.70 14.40 -7.95
C VAL A 75 10.92 15.28 -7.69
N LEU A 76 11.77 15.41 -8.69
CA LEU A 76 13.00 16.22 -8.60
C LEU A 76 12.71 17.67 -8.20
N PRO A 77 13.52 18.30 -7.34
CA PRO A 77 13.30 19.67 -6.85
C PRO A 77 13.09 20.71 -7.94
N LYS A 78 13.72 20.56 -9.09
CA LYS A 78 13.57 21.48 -10.25
C LYS A 78 12.16 21.51 -10.84
N PHE A 79 11.32 20.48 -10.56
CA PHE A 79 9.93 20.39 -11.01
C PHE A 79 8.93 20.67 -9.89
N GLN A 80 9.42 20.97 -8.69
CA GLN A 80 8.63 21.41 -7.55
C GLN A 80 8.59 22.96 -7.52
N GLY A 81 7.50 23.50 -7.04
CA GLY A 81 7.35 24.96 -6.95
C GLY A 81 7.43 25.67 -8.31
N ASN A 82 7.81 26.93 -8.31
CA ASN A 82 7.86 27.82 -9.49
C ASN A 82 9.21 27.77 -10.24
N ALA A 83 9.95 26.68 -10.15
CA ALA A 83 11.31 26.59 -10.67
C ALA A 83 11.40 26.51 -12.20
N ASN A 84 10.31 26.14 -12.89
CA ASN A 84 10.26 26.00 -14.35
C ASN A 84 9.68 27.25 -15.03
N ASN A 85 10.11 27.50 -16.25
CA ASN A 85 9.56 28.51 -17.13
C ASN A 85 9.04 27.83 -18.43
N PRO A 86 7.99 27.01 -18.33
CA PRO A 86 7.48 26.26 -19.47
C PRO A 86 6.84 27.17 -20.52
N GLN A 87 6.85 26.73 -21.78
CA GLN A 87 6.13 27.41 -22.86
C GLN A 87 4.70 26.88 -22.93
N PHE A 88 3.72 27.75 -22.74
CA PHE A 88 2.31 27.40 -22.84
C PHE A 88 1.44 28.62 -23.12
N THR A 89 0.22 28.37 -23.57
CA THR A 89 -0.82 29.38 -23.76
C THR A 89 -1.98 29.14 -22.81
N VAL A 90 -2.65 30.23 -22.42
CA VAL A 90 -3.91 30.19 -21.67
C VAL A 90 -4.98 30.88 -22.49
N THR A 91 -6.07 30.18 -22.75
CA THR A 91 -7.22 30.71 -23.50
C THR A 91 -8.49 30.52 -22.67
N GLU A 92 -9.19 31.62 -22.42
CA GLU A 92 -10.52 31.58 -21.80
C GLU A 92 -11.58 31.35 -22.87
N LYS A 93 -12.44 30.37 -22.64
CA LYS A 93 -13.65 30.13 -23.40
C LYS A 93 -14.84 30.17 -22.45
N LYS A 94 -16.06 30.36 -22.96
CA LYS A 94 -17.26 30.46 -22.12
C LYS A 94 -17.36 29.28 -21.15
N GLY A 95 -17.02 29.52 -19.87
CA GLY A 95 -17.13 28.57 -18.76
C GLY A 95 -15.96 27.56 -18.65
N THR A 96 -14.88 27.74 -19.43
CA THR A 96 -13.67 26.89 -19.35
C THR A 96 -12.40 27.69 -19.54
N VAL A 97 -11.32 27.23 -18.93
CA VAL A 97 -9.95 27.72 -19.16
C VAL A 97 -9.14 26.61 -19.80
N GLU A 98 -8.54 26.91 -20.95
CA GLU A 98 -7.63 25.99 -21.65
C GLU A 98 -6.18 26.37 -21.37
N VAL A 99 -5.37 25.39 -20.95
CA VAL A 99 -3.92 25.50 -20.81
C VAL A 99 -3.29 24.56 -21.83
N ALA A 100 -2.58 25.11 -22.81
CA ALA A 100 -2.06 24.30 -23.92
C ALA A 100 -0.56 24.49 -24.11
N THR A 101 0.12 23.37 -24.34
CA THR A 101 1.51 23.26 -24.77
C THR A 101 1.55 22.90 -26.28
N SER A 102 2.73 22.59 -26.80
CA SER A 102 2.88 22.09 -28.18
C SER A 102 2.33 20.64 -28.35
N GLN A 103 2.19 19.87 -27.25
CA GLN A 103 1.84 18.44 -27.32
C GLN A 103 0.48 18.11 -26.70
N ILE A 104 0.10 18.80 -25.63
CA ILE A 104 -1.11 18.49 -24.86
C ILE A 104 -1.87 19.76 -24.48
N LYS A 105 -3.14 19.56 -24.19
CA LYS A 105 -4.01 20.61 -23.67
C LYS A 105 -4.82 20.10 -22.48
N ALA A 106 -4.85 20.87 -21.39
CA ALA A 106 -5.79 20.71 -20.30
C ALA A 106 -6.94 21.70 -20.45
N VAL A 107 -8.17 21.23 -20.32
CA VAL A 107 -9.39 22.08 -20.30
C VAL A 107 -10.01 21.96 -18.93
N ILE A 108 -10.09 23.09 -18.22
CA ILE A 108 -10.59 23.17 -16.85
C ILE A 108 -11.98 23.84 -16.88
N ASN A 109 -12.98 23.17 -16.34
CA ASN A 109 -14.33 23.72 -16.18
C ASN A 109 -14.35 24.69 -14.99
N GLU A 110 -14.71 25.95 -15.22
CA GLU A 110 -14.72 26.98 -14.18
C GLU A 110 -15.80 26.76 -13.11
N LYS A 111 -16.87 26.02 -13.45
CA LYS A 111 -18.01 25.81 -12.56
C LYS A 111 -17.72 24.75 -11.48
N ASN A 112 -16.98 23.68 -11.84
CA ASN A 112 -16.74 22.53 -10.95
C ASN A 112 -15.28 22.08 -10.86
N GLY A 113 -14.36 22.77 -11.55
CA GLY A 113 -12.93 22.44 -11.53
C GLY A 113 -12.55 21.16 -12.26
N GLN A 114 -13.48 20.49 -12.97
CA GLN A 114 -13.18 19.28 -13.73
C GLN A 114 -12.09 19.53 -14.75
N VAL A 115 -11.12 18.64 -14.83
CA VAL A 115 -9.99 18.70 -15.80
C VAL A 115 -10.15 17.61 -16.86
N LYS A 116 -9.94 17.99 -18.12
CA LYS A 116 -9.90 17.09 -19.28
C LYS A 116 -8.59 17.29 -20.02
N PHE A 117 -7.96 16.20 -20.42
CA PHE A 117 -6.72 16.21 -21.18
C PHE A 117 -6.93 15.78 -22.62
N TYR A 118 -6.29 16.49 -23.54
CA TYR A 118 -6.31 16.23 -24.98
C TYR A 118 -4.89 16.22 -25.52
N ASP A 119 -4.65 15.44 -26.58
CA ASP A 119 -3.44 15.57 -27.37
C ASP A 119 -3.50 16.82 -28.28
N HIS A 120 -2.41 17.08 -29.01
CA HIS A 120 -2.31 18.20 -29.93
C HIS A 120 -3.26 18.10 -31.16
N ASN A 121 -3.77 16.90 -31.44
CA ASN A 121 -4.76 16.67 -32.50
C ASN A 121 -6.21 16.84 -32.02
N GLY A 122 -6.39 17.06 -30.73
CA GLY A 122 -7.71 17.21 -30.10
C GLY A 122 -8.37 15.88 -29.71
N LYS A 123 -7.64 14.76 -29.75
CA LYS A 123 -8.11 13.48 -29.19
C LYS A 123 -8.18 13.60 -27.66
N GLU A 124 -9.33 13.25 -27.09
CA GLU A 124 -9.51 13.18 -25.65
C GLU A 124 -8.73 11.97 -25.09
N LEU A 125 -7.85 12.22 -24.13
CA LEU A 125 -6.96 11.23 -23.53
C LEU A 125 -7.43 10.78 -22.15
N LEU A 126 -7.83 11.73 -21.28
CA LEU A 126 -8.25 11.48 -19.92
C LEU A 126 -9.25 12.53 -19.47
N VAL A 127 -10.34 12.11 -18.84
CA VAL A 127 -11.41 12.97 -18.35
C VAL A 127 -11.67 12.67 -16.88
N GLU A 128 -11.55 13.68 -16.02
CA GLU A 128 -12.05 13.55 -14.66
C GLU A 128 -13.57 13.38 -14.64
N ASN A 129 -14.09 12.50 -13.80
CA ASN A 129 -15.54 12.40 -13.62
C ASN A 129 -16.11 13.72 -13.12
N GLN A 130 -17.30 14.06 -13.55
CA GLN A 130 -18.05 15.15 -12.95
C GLN A 130 -18.30 14.80 -11.47
N ASN A 131 -17.89 15.69 -10.55
CA ASN A 131 -17.88 15.42 -9.10
C ASN A 131 -17.01 14.22 -8.67
N GLY A 132 -16.01 13.86 -9.48
CA GLY A 132 -15.09 12.76 -9.22
C GLY A 132 -14.09 13.01 -8.10
N ARG A 133 -14.10 14.21 -7.51
CA ARG A 133 -13.17 14.67 -6.49
C ARG A 133 -13.87 14.71 -5.14
N THR A 134 -13.27 14.04 -4.13
CA THR A 134 -13.82 14.07 -2.76
C THR A 134 -12.74 14.34 -1.74
N PHE A 135 -13.13 15.10 -0.68
CA PHE A 135 -12.30 15.41 0.47
C PHE A 135 -13.10 15.12 1.73
N THR A 136 -12.76 14.07 2.45
CA THR A 136 -13.41 13.73 3.73
C THR A 136 -12.45 14.08 4.86
N PRO A 137 -12.79 15.02 5.75
CA PRO A 137 -11.92 15.39 6.87
C PRO A 137 -11.52 14.19 7.71
N ARG A 138 -10.24 14.09 8.06
CA ARG A 138 -9.68 13.02 8.86
C ARG A 138 -8.69 13.55 9.89
N VAL A 139 -8.68 12.92 11.06
CA VAL A 139 -7.68 13.18 12.10
C VAL A 139 -7.05 11.84 12.50
N THR A 140 -5.72 11.78 12.49
CA THR A 140 -4.97 10.59 12.93
C THR A 140 -3.84 11.07 13.85
N ASP A 141 -3.82 10.59 15.09
CA ASP A 141 -2.86 10.98 16.13
C ASP A 141 -2.71 12.52 16.29
N GLY A 142 -3.83 13.25 16.18
CA GLY A 142 -3.86 14.71 16.30
C GLY A 142 -3.49 15.47 15.02
N VAL A 143 -2.98 14.80 13.99
CA VAL A 143 -2.70 15.40 12.69
C VAL A 143 -4.00 15.46 11.87
N LYS A 144 -4.29 16.64 11.33
CA LYS A 144 -5.48 16.90 10.51
C LYS A 144 -5.14 16.82 9.03
N GLY A 145 -6.03 16.27 8.24
CA GLY A 145 -5.94 16.18 6.79
C GLY A 145 -7.25 15.66 6.21
N TYR A 146 -7.19 15.09 5.03
CA TYR A 146 -8.35 14.56 4.31
C TYR A 146 -8.10 13.15 3.82
N SER A 147 -9.10 12.29 3.90
CA SER A 147 -9.19 11.15 2.99
C SER A 147 -9.66 11.69 1.64
N VAL A 148 -8.87 11.44 0.61
CA VAL A 148 -9.11 12.01 -0.71
C VAL A 148 -9.40 10.92 -1.74
N ARG A 149 -10.20 11.27 -2.75
CA ARG A 149 -10.41 10.41 -3.92
C ARG A 149 -10.52 11.25 -5.17
N GLN A 150 -9.92 10.78 -6.26
CA GLN A 150 -10.11 11.29 -7.62
C GLN A 150 -10.53 10.14 -8.52
N THR A 151 -11.56 10.36 -9.32
CA THR A 151 -12.05 9.39 -10.31
C THR A 151 -12.03 9.98 -11.71
N TRP A 152 -11.85 9.11 -12.71
CA TRP A 152 -11.85 9.47 -14.12
C TRP A 152 -12.82 8.58 -14.91
N GLU A 153 -13.28 9.09 -16.04
CA GLU A 153 -14.11 8.34 -16.98
C GLU A 153 -13.27 7.29 -17.70
N SER A 154 -13.82 6.10 -17.87
CA SER A 154 -13.23 5.08 -18.75
C SER A 154 -13.72 5.31 -20.17
N LEU A 155 -12.91 5.98 -20.99
CA LEU A 155 -13.27 6.36 -22.36
C LEU A 155 -13.19 5.18 -23.34
N ASN A 156 -12.31 4.22 -23.05
CA ASN A 156 -12.03 3.08 -23.90
C ASN A 156 -12.20 1.79 -23.08
N PRO A 157 -13.17 0.91 -23.40
CA PRO A 157 -13.35 -0.35 -22.69
C PRO A 157 -12.17 -1.32 -22.86
N ASP A 158 -11.41 -1.19 -23.95
CA ASP A 158 -10.25 -2.05 -24.25
C ASP A 158 -8.93 -1.46 -23.73
N GLU A 159 -8.99 -0.36 -22.97
CA GLU A 159 -7.81 0.25 -22.34
C GLU A 159 -7.10 -0.74 -21.42
N GLY A 160 -5.78 -0.85 -21.56
CA GLY A 160 -4.91 -1.56 -20.61
C GLY A 160 -4.25 -0.57 -19.66
N ILE A 161 -4.24 -0.90 -18.34
CA ILE A 161 -3.60 -0.11 -17.29
C ILE A 161 -2.51 -0.96 -16.64
N TYR A 162 -1.27 -0.49 -16.65
CA TYR A 162 -0.10 -1.21 -16.16
C TYR A 162 0.68 -0.35 -15.16
N GLY A 163 1.41 -0.98 -14.23
CA GLY A 163 2.23 -0.27 -13.26
C GLY A 163 1.96 -0.68 -11.82
N LEU A 164 1.84 0.30 -10.92
CA LEU A 164 1.60 0.17 -9.47
C LEU A 164 2.75 -0.45 -8.67
N GLY A 165 3.85 -0.81 -9.32
CA GLY A 165 4.99 -1.49 -8.70
C GLY A 165 4.90 -3.02 -8.80
N GLN A 166 5.37 -3.73 -7.78
CA GLN A 166 5.40 -5.18 -7.75
C GLN A 166 4.52 -5.71 -6.62
N HIS A 167 3.50 -6.49 -6.97
CA HIS A 167 2.55 -7.10 -6.04
C HIS A 167 2.46 -8.60 -6.28
N GLN A 168 2.11 -9.37 -5.24
CA GLN A 168 2.01 -10.83 -5.33
C GLN A 168 0.61 -11.32 -5.74
N ALA A 169 -0.19 -10.48 -6.38
CA ALA A 169 -1.58 -10.78 -6.72
C ALA A 169 -1.76 -11.43 -8.11
N ASN A 170 -0.68 -11.71 -8.84
CA ASN A 170 -0.71 -12.20 -10.24
C ASN A 170 -1.53 -11.30 -11.19
N GLU A 171 -1.63 -10.02 -10.87
CA GLU A 171 -2.27 -9.04 -11.73
C GLU A 171 -1.23 -8.40 -12.65
N PHE A 172 -1.53 -8.35 -13.92
CA PHE A 172 -0.69 -7.67 -14.91
C PHE A 172 -1.38 -6.41 -15.45
N ASN A 173 -2.65 -6.53 -15.81
CA ASN A 173 -3.49 -5.41 -16.24
C ASN A 173 -4.43 -5.01 -15.11
N TYR A 174 -4.28 -3.78 -14.63
CA TYR A 174 -5.08 -3.23 -13.52
C TYR A 174 -6.35 -2.49 -13.98
N LYS A 175 -6.73 -2.60 -15.24
CA LYS A 175 -8.04 -2.16 -15.70
C LYS A 175 -9.12 -2.91 -14.90
N ASP A 176 -10.04 -2.16 -14.32
CA ASP A 176 -11.13 -2.72 -13.50
C ASP A 176 -10.68 -3.58 -12.29
N LYS A 177 -9.45 -3.44 -11.86
CA LYS A 177 -8.89 -4.12 -10.69
C LYS A 177 -8.68 -3.15 -9.54
N ASN A 178 -8.60 -3.70 -8.34
CA ASN A 178 -8.30 -2.94 -7.13
C ASN A 178 -6.95 -3.37 -6.58
N GLU A 179 -6.10 -2.40 -6.25
CA GLU A 179 -4.83 -2.67 -5.57
C GLU A 179 -4.60 -1.70 -4.43
N GLU A 180 -4.15 -2.24 -3.29
CA GLU A 180 -3.71 -1.44 -2.15
C GLU A 180 -2.21 -1.25 -2.22
N LEU A 181 -1.79 0.01 -2.29
CA LEU A 181 -0.39 0.39 -2.32
C LEU A 181 0.09 0.63 -0.88
N PHE A 182 0.51 -0.45 -0.29
CA PHE A 182 1.08 -0.51 1.03
C PHE A 182 2.44 -1.18 0.95
N GLN A 183 3.50 -0.45 1.32
CA GLN A 183 4.85 -1.00 1.34
C GLN A 183 4.94 -2.06 2.43
N TYR A 184 5.12 -3.29 2.02
CA TYR A 184 5.13 -4.45 2.88
C TYR A 184 6.14 -5.47 2.37
N ASN A 185 6.53 -6.42 3.23
CA ASN A 185 7.43 -7.51 2.85
C ASN A 185 6.99 -8.16 1.53
N THR A 186 7.89 -8.24 0.56
CA THR A 186 7.67 -8.77 -0.80
C THR A 186 6.79 -7.91 -1.73
N LYS A 187 6.46 -6.68 -1.34
CA LYS A 187 5.74 -5.72 -2.19
C LYS A 187 6.58 -4.46 -2.41
N VAL A 188 6.52 -3.94 -3.62
CA VAL A 188 7.05 -2.62 -3.98
C VAL A 188 5.90 -1.80 -4.52
N SER A 189 5.51 -0.77 -3.79
CA SER A 189 4.37 0.09 -4.15
C SER A 189 4.87 1.33 -4.87
N VAL A 190 4.43 1.52 -6.12
CA VAL A 190 4.74 2.70 -6.93
C VAL A 190 3.43 3.30 -7.41
N PRO A 191 3.00 4.48 -6.93
CA PRO A 191 1.72 5.08 -7.29
C PRO A 191 1.74 5.71 -8.69
N PHE A 192 2.11 4.92 -9.69
CA PHE A 192 2.22 5.30 -11.08
C PHE A 192 1.60 4.23 -11.97
N VAL A 193 0.79 4.65 -12.94
CA VAL A 193 0.20 3.80 -13.96
C VAL A 193 0.49 4.33 -15.36
N VAL A 194 0.56 3.41 -16.32
CA VAL A 194 0.69 3.65 -17.73
C VAL A 194 -0.53 3.07 -18.45
N SER A 195 -1.17 3.87 -19.28
CA SER A 195 -2.32 3.48 -20.11
C SER A 195 -1.91 3.21 -21.55
N THR A 196 -2.58 2.24 -22.19
CA THR A 196 -2.50 2.03 -23.65
C THR A 196 -3.06 3.20 -24.44
N ASP A 197 -3.80 4.11 -23.81
CA ASP A 197 -4.34 5.32 -24.44
C ASP A 197 -3.38 6.51 -24.39
N ASN A 198 -2.08 6.22 -24.31
CA ASN A 198 -0.99 7.19 -24.46
C ASN A 198 -0.86 8.20 -23.32
N TYR A 199 -1.20 7.80 -22.10
CA TYR A 199 -0.94 8.61 -20.90
C TYR A 199 -0.42 7.78 -19.73
N GLY A 200 0.24 8.47 -18.79
CA GLY A 200 0.57 7.96 -17.47
C GLY A 200 0.05 8.89 -16.40
N LEU A 201 -0.25 8.31 -15.23
CA LEU A 201 -0.65 9.05 -14.04
C LEU A 201 0.27 8.71 -12.88
N LEU A 202 0.99 9.71 -12.38
CA LEU A 202 1.73 9.62 -11.12
C LEU A 202 0.90 10.30 -10.03
N TRP A 203 0.49 9.55 -9.03
CA TRP A 203 -0.20 10.04 -7.84
C TRP A 203 0.84 10.38 -6.77
N ASP A 204 1.07 11.67 -6.53
CA ASP A 204 2.09 12.13 -5.59
C ASP A 204 1.52 12.15 -4.16
N SER A 205 1.74 11.07 -3.45
CA SER A 205 1.20 10.85 -2.11
C SER A 205 2.14 10.02 -1.25
N TYR A 206 2.18 10.33 0.03
CA TYR A 206 2.93 9.58 1.07
C TYR A 206 2.00 8.77 1.97
N SER A 207 0.72 8.78 1.68
CA SER A 207 -0.30 8.06 2.42
C SER A 207 -0.47 6.64 1.88
N LEU A 208 -1.10 5.79 2.68
CA LEU A 208 -1.71 4.57 2.16
C LEU A 208 -2.65 4.95 1.01
N CYS A 209 -2.40 4.38 -0.17
CA CYS A 209 -3.17 4.64 -1.37
C CYS A 209 -3.86 3.37 -1.88
N ARG A 210 -4.95 3.56 -2.62
CA ARG A 210 -5.64 2.48 -3.33
C ARG A 210 -5.93 2.89 -4.76
N TRP A 211 -5.62 2.01 -5.68
CA TRP A 211 -6.07 2.07 -7.06
C TRP A 211 -7.40 1.36 -7.19
N GLY A 212 -8.34 1.92 -7.94
CA GLY A 212 -9.67 1.37 -8.13
C GLY A 212 -10.62 1.68 -6.96
N ASN A 213 -11.57 0.79 -6.66
CA ASN A 213 -12.55 1.01 -5.62
C ASN A 213 -11.89 0.98 -4.22
N PRO A 214 -12.00 2.06 -3.40
CA PRO A 214 -11.36 2.11 -2.09
C PRO A 214 -12.12 1.38 -0.98
N LYS A 215 -13.31 0.84 -1.24
CA LYS A 215 -14.08 0.08 -0.24
C LYS A 215 -13.33 -1.19 0.13
N ASP A 216 -13.51 -1.68 1.34
CA ASP A 216 -13.03 -2.99 1.75
C ASP A 216 -13.91 -4.09 1.15
N TYR A 217 -13.31 -5.26 0.88
CA TYR A 217 -14.08 -6.43 0.48
C TYR A 217 -14.99 -6.88 1.62
N SER A 218 -16.25 -7.16 1.30
CA SER A 218 -17.24 -7.63 2.25
C SER A 218 -17.13 -9.13 2.52
N GLN A 219 -17.64 -9.58 3.68
CA GLN A 219 -17.82 -10.99 3.95
C GLN A 219 -18.86 -11.59 2.99
N LEU A 220 -18.75 -12.89 2.70
CA LEU A 220 -19.66 -13.56 1.77
C LEU A 220 -21.13 -13.36 2.14
N GLY A 221 -21.48 -13.48 3.43
CA GLY A 221 -22.86 -13.35 3.93
C GLY A 221 -23.42 -11.92 3.91
N GLU A 222 -22.60 -10.91 3.65
CA GLU A 222 -23.04 -9.52 3.48
C GLU A 222 -23.47 -9.24 2.03
N VAL A 223 -23.00 -10.07 1.09
CA VAL A 223 -23.24 -9.90 -0.36
C VAL A 223 -24.13 -10.98 -0.93
N PHE A 224 -24.03 -12.20 -0.41
CA PHE A 224 -24.80 -13.35 -0.85
C PHE A 224 -25.72 -13.85 0.26
N LYS A 225 -26.85 -14.46 -0.13
CA LYS A 225 -27.49 -15.42 0.75
C LYS A 225 -26.65 -16.70 0.77
N LEU A 226 -26.28 -17.13 1.97
CA LEU A 226 -25.50 -18.36 2.17
C LEU A 226 -26.45 -19.52 2.49
N TYR A 227 -26.08 -20.70 2.02
CA TYR A 227 -26.75 -21.94 2.36
C TYR A 227 -25.72 -23.01 2.71
N ASN A 228 -25.99 -23.80 3.73
CA ASN A 228 -25.15 -24.94 4.08
C ASN A 228 -25.25 -26.06 3.02
N LYS A 229 -24.46 -27.11 3.17
CA LYS A 229 -24.43 -28.21 2.21
C LYS A 229 -25.76 -28.97 2.08
N GLU A 230 -26.60 -28.91 3.12
CA GLU A 230 -27.96 -29.46 3.12
C GLU A 230 -29.00 -28.49 2.51
N GLY A 231 -28.59 -27.29 2.12
CA GLY A 231 -29.45 -26.27 1.50
C GLY A 231 -30.19 -25.37 2.48
N LYS A 232 -29.90 -25.43 3.78
CA LYS A 232 -30.49 -24.55 4.79
C LYS A 232 -29.78 -23.17 4.77
N GLU A 233 -30.57 -22.11 4.74
CA GLU A 233 -30.07 -20.73 4.69
C GLU A 233 -29.37 -20.30 5.97
N GLY A 234 -28.35 -19.43 5.82
CA GLY A 234 -27.68 -18.65 6.87
C GLY A 234 -26.18 -18.88 6.97
N THR A 235 -25.64 -20.03 6.59
CA THR A 235 -24.23 -20.39 6.81
C THR A 235 -23.70 -21.30 5.70
N LEU A 236 -22.36 -21.44 5.62
CA LEU A 236 -21.71 -22.57 4.95
C LEU A 236 -21.46 -23.68 5.98
N THR A 237 -21.24 -24.90 5.51
CA THR A 237 -20.82 -26.03 6.36
C THR A 237 -19.27 -26.09 6.36
N GLY A 238 -18.66 -25.98 7.52
CA GLY A 238 -17.22 -26.22 7.74
C GLY A 238 -17.01 -27.65 8.27
N THR A 239 -16.21 -28.44 7.55
CA THR A 239 -15.77 -29.78 7.98
C THR A 239 -14.27 -29.71 8.28
N TYR A 240 -13.91 -30.05 9.52
CA TYR A 240 -12.55 -30.01 10.03
C TYR A 240 -12.10 -31.43 10.35
N ILE A 241 -11.01 -31.87 9.76
CA ILE A 241 -10.43 -33.20 9.98
C ILE A 241 -9.00 -32.99 10.46
N ASP A 242 -8.67 -33.36 11.71
CA ASP A 242 -7.35 -33.26 12.24
C ASP A 242 -6.40 -34.39 11.71
N LYS A 243 -5.13 -34.33 12.04
CA LYS A 243 -4.13 -35.31 11.63
C LYS A 243 -4.43 -36.74 12.08
N ASP A 244 -5.22 -36.92 13.13
CA ASP A 244 -5.61 -38.20 13.70
C ASP A 244 -6.96 -38.70 13.15
N GLY A 245 -7.53 -37.98 12.16
CA GLY A 245 -8.80 -38.32 11.50
C GLY A 245 -10.04 -37.93 12.30
N LYS A 246 -9.90 -37.23 13.41
CA LYS A 246 -11.04 -36.74 14.18
C LYS A 246 -11.76 -35.66 13.38
N THR A 247 -13.05 -35.89 13.14
CA THR A 247 -13.88 -34.97 12.36
C THR A 247 -14.76 -34.10 13.25
N MET A 248 -14.81 -32.80 12.90
CA MET A 248 -15.72 -31.84 13.51
C MET A 248 -16.48 -31.11 12.40
N VAL A 249 -17.77 -30.91 12.57
CA VAL A 249 -18.61 -30.16 11.63
C VAL A 249 -19.20 -28.95 12.31
N ARG A 250 -19.10 -27.79 11.66
CA ARG A 250 -19.63 -26.52 12.15
C ARG A 250 -20.43 -25.79 11.09
N GLN A 251 -21.30 -24.89 11.53
CA GLN A 251 -21.96 -23.93 10.66
C GLN A 251 -21.17 -22.61 10.68
N GLU A 252 -20.70 -22.19 9.52
CA GLU A 252 -19.80 -21.03 9.39
C GLU A 252 -20.52 -19.88 8.68
N PRO A 253 -20.91 -18.83 9.43
CA PRO A 253 -21.56 -17.65 8.83
C PRO A 253 -20.56 -16.79 8.05
N LYS A 254 -19.28 -16.97 8.29
CA LYS A 254 -18.17 -16.30 7.61
C LYS A 254 -16.91 -17.15 7.65
N ILE A 255 -16.04 -16.99 6.66
CA ILE A 255 -14.69 -17.56 6.66
C ILE A 255 -13.74 -16.42 6.96
N TYR A 256 -13.22 -16.40 8.19
CA TYR A 256 -12.45 -15.30 8.72
C TYR A 256 -11.36 -15.78 9.68
N PHE A 257 -10.31 -16.36 9.11
CA PHE A 257 -9.11 -16.76 9.84
C PHE A 257 -7.92 -15.97 9.27
N GLU A 258 -8.09 -14.64 9.17
CA GLU A 258 -7.19 -13.77 8.40
C GLU A 258 -6.02 -13.19 9.20
N ASN A 259 -6.02 -13.30 10.54
CA ASN A 259 -5.03 -12.64 11.39
C ASN A 259 -4.54 -13.54 12.52
N LEU A 260 -4.29 -14.80 12.23
CA LEU A 260 -3.77 -15.76 13.19
C LEU A 260 -2.27 -15.56 13.44
N ILE A 261 -1.91 -14.57 14.21
CA ILE A 261 -0.54 -14.39 14.68
C ILE A 261 -0.45 -14.88 16.13
N ARG A 262 0.13 -16.11 16.31
CA ARG A 262 0.51 -16.72 17.59
C ARG A 262 -0.61 -16.98 18.61
N GLY A 263 -0.43 -18.03 19.41
CA GLY A 263 -1.33 -18.67 20.37
C GLY A 263 -2.35 -17.88 21.18
N ASP A 264 -2.14 -16.58 21.34
CA ASP A 264 -3.06 -15.72 22.10
C ASP A 264 -4.31 -15.27 21.33
N LEU A 265 -4.39 -15.53 20.02
CA LEU A 265 -5.52 -15.13 19.19
C LEU A 265 -6.55 -16.25 18.97
N ALA A 266 -6.30 -17.44 19.44
CA ALA A 266 -7.24 -18.57 19.32
C ALA A 266 -8.62 -18.26 19.90
N HIS A 267 -8.71 -17.40 20.92
CA HIS A 267 -9.98 -16.95 21.50
C HIS A 267 -10.69 -15.86 20.67
N VAL A 268 -9.93 -15.09 19.86
CA VAL A 268 -10.49 -14.03 19.00
C VAL A 268 -11.10 -14.61 17.71
N ILE A 269 -10.59 -15.75 17.26
CA ILE A 269 -10.86 -16.27 15.92
C ILE A 269 -11.88 -17.38 15.92
N ASN A 270 -12.51 -17.66 17.03
CA ASN A 270 -13.55 -18.69 17.14
C ASN A 270 -13.17 -20.03 16.50
N LEU A 271 -11.91 -20.43 16.65
CA LEU A 271 -11.43 -21.74 16.21
C LEU A 271 -12.11 -22.86 16.97
N PRO A 272 -12.27 -24.05 16.37
CA PRO A 272 -12.72 -25.22 17.11
C PRO A 272 -11.82 -25.48 18.32
N LYS A 273 -12.40 -25.58 19.52
CA LYS A 273 -11.64 -25.91 20.73
C LYS A 273 -10.96 -27.27 20.54
N ASN A 274 -9.71 -27.37 20.94
CA ASN A 274 -8.91 -28.60 20.86
C ASN A 274 -8.72 -29.15 19.43
N PHE A 275 -8.65 -28.27 18.45
CA PHE A 275 -8.33 -28.64 17.08
C PHE A 275 -6.87 -28.26 16.76
N ASP A 276 -6.09 -29.25 16.30
CA ASP A 276 -4.70 -29.03 15.86
C ASP A 276 -4.71 -28.79 14.34
N TYR A 277 -4.27 -27.60 13.93
CA TYR A 277 -4.18 -27.24 12.51
C TYR A 277 -3.02 -27.91 11.79
N ALA A 278 -1.99 -28.33 12.49
CA ALA A 278 -0.85 -28.99 11.85
C ALA A 278 -1.28 -30.34 11.27
N GLY A 279 -1.22 -30.46 9.93
CA GLY A 279 -1.60 -31.68 9.21
C GLY A 279 -3.10 -31.92 9.14
N SER A 280 -3.91 -30.89 9.37
CA SER A 280 -5.36 -30.97 9.23
C SER A 280 -5.84 -30.69 7.80
N ASN A 281 -7.06 -31.11 7.50
CA ASN A 281 -7.80 -30.75 6.30
C ASN A 281 -9.11 -30.08 6.66
N VAL A 282 -9.38 -28.94 6.06
CA VAL A 282 -10.59 -28.17 6.30
C VAL A 282 -11.32 -27.95 4.97
N THR A 283 -12.62 -28.16 4.96
CA THR A 283 -13.46 -27.90 3.81
C THR A 283 -14.64 -27.03 4.21
N TYR A 284 -14.88 -25.96 3.47
CA TYR A 284 -16.10 -25.16 3.57
C TYR A 284 -16.95 -25.41 2.34
N GLU A 285 -18.18 -25.83 2.55
CA GLU A 285 -19.10 -26.23 1.47
C GLU A 285 -20.51 -25.68 1.68
N GLY A 286 -21.17 -25.41 0.57
CA GLY A 286 -22.55 -24.96 0.57
C GLY A 286 -22.89 -24.24 -0.72
N TYR A 287 -23.79 -23.26 -0.62
CA TYR A 287 -24.22 -22.50 -1.79
C TYR A 287 -24.21 -21.02 -1.47
N ILE A 288 -23.94 -20.21 -2.50
CA ILE A 288 -24.10 -18.76 -2.52
C ILE A 288 -25.22 -18.39 -3.51
N GLU A 289 -26.05 -17.41 -3.18
CA GLU A 289 -27.09 -16.87 -4.06
C GLU A 289 -26.89 -15.36 -4.17
N PRO A 290 -26.47 -14.87 -5.35
CA PRO A 290 -26.27 -13.45 -5.58
C PRO A 290 -27.59 -12.70 -5.75
N SER A 291 -27.66 -11.46 -5.29
CA SER A 291 -28.80 -10.56 -5.48
C SER A 291 -28.78 -9.82 -6.83
N GLU A 292 -27.63 -9.74 -7.48
CA GLU A 292 -27.40 -9.02 -8.73
C GLU A 292 -26.68 -9.91 -9.75
N THR A 293 -26.98 -9.71 -11.03
CA THR A 293 -26.24 -10.35 -12.13
C THR A 293 -25.02 -9.48 -12.48
N GLY A 294 -23.84 -10.10 -12.55
CA GLY A 294 -22.62 -9.39 -12.97
C GLY A 294 -21.34 -10.05 -12.53
N LEU A 295 -20.24 -9.30 -12.68
CA LEU A 295 -18.90 -9.74 -12.35
C LEU A 295 -18.61 -9.49 -10.86
N TYR A 296 -18.55 -10.55 -10.09
CA TYR A 296 -18.14 -10.52 -8.68
C TYR A 296 -16.64 -10.66 -8.58
N LYS A 297 -16.01 -9.80 -7.77
CA LYS A 297 -14.55 -9.79 -7.52
C LYS A 297 -14.29 -10.36 -6.14
N PHE A 298 -13.52 -11.42 -6.08
CA PHE A 298 -13.17 -12.10 -4.84
C PHE A 298 -11.74 -11.82 -4.44
N ILE A 299 -11.49 -11.82 -3.15
CA ILE A 299 -10.16 -11.89 -2.56
C ILE A 299 -10.12 -13.04 -1.56
N MET A 300 -9.21 -13.99 -1.77
CA MET A 300 -8.86 -14.96 -0.74
C MET A 300 -7.60 -14.51 -0.02
N TYR A 301 -7.57 -14.73 1.28
CA TYR A 301 -6.41 -14.50 2.13
C TYR A 301 -5.98 -15.85 2.71
N TYR A 302 -4.73 -16.27 2.55
CA TYR A 302 -4.38 -17.65 2.81
C TYR A 302 -2.94 -17.88 3.26
N SER A 303 -2.77 -18.95 4.04
CA SER A 303 -1.53 -19.69 4.21
C SER A 303 -1.83 -21.19 4.20
N GLY A 304 -0.82 -22.03 4.00
CA GLY A 304 -1.04 -23.43 3.65
C GLY A 304 -1.51 -23.59 2.21
N TYR A 305 -2.11 -24.73 1.90
CA TYR A 305 -2.68 -25.00 0.58
C TYR A 305 -4.17 -24.64 0.54
N GLN A 306 -4.56 -23.92 -0.50
CA GLN A 306 -5.97 -23.56 -0.69
C GLN A 306 -6.40 -23.71 -2.15
N THR A 307 -7.59 -24.28 -2.36
CA THR A 307 -8.26 -24.47 -3.66
C THR A 307 -9.69 -24.00 -3.54
N ILE A 308 -10.22 -23.29 -4.55
CA ILE A 308 -11.60 -22.79 -4.53
C ILE A 308 -12.35 -23.24 -5.78
N TYR A 309 -13.58 -23.73 -5.57
CA TYR A 309 -14.52 -24.12 -6.61
C TYR A 309 -15.81 -23.28 -6.48
N ILE A 310 -16.30 -22.78 -7.60
CA ILE A 310 -17.62 -22.10 -7.71
C ILE A 310 -18.33 -22.63 -8.95
N ASP A 311 -19.60 -22.99 -8.82
CA ASP A 311 -20.44 -23.60 -9.88
C ASP A 311 -19.80 -24.89 -10.45
N GLY A 312 -19.17 -25.68 -9.60
CA GLY A 312 -18.44 -26.90 -9.97
C GLY A 312 -17.13 -26.69 -10.71
N LYS A 313 -16.75 -25.45 -11.00
CA LYS A 313 -15.48 -25.10 -11.69
C LYS A 313 -14.42 -24.72 -10.66
N LYS A 314 -13.20 -25.20 -10.88
CA LYS A 314 -12.05 -24.75 -10.12
C LYS A 314 -11.70 -23.32 -10.57
N VAL A 315 -12.02 -22.33 -9.72
CA VAL A 315 -11.78 -20.90 -10.00
C VAL A 315 -10.44 -20.42 -9.45
N VAL A 316 -9.88 -21.15 -8.49
CA VAL A 316 -8.52 -20.97 -7.99
C VAL A 316 -7.84 -22.32 -7.93
N ASP A 317 -6.76 -22.48 -8.69
CA ASP A 317 -5.90 -23.67 -8.61
C ASP A 317 -5.23 -23.74 -7.24
N THR A 318 -4.84 -24.95 -6.84
CA THR A 318 -4.16 -25.16 -5.55
C THR A 318 -2.95 -24.24 -5.41
N ARG A 319 -3.02 -23.34 -4.45
CA ARG A 319 -1.98 -22.38 -4.13
C ARG A 319 -1.44 -22.65 -2.75
N TRP A 320 -0.13 -22.46 -2.59
CA TRP A 320 0.53 -22.59 -1.31
C TRP A 320 1.15 -21.26 -0.88
N ARG A 321 1.09 -20.99 0.43
CA ARG A 321 1.79 -19.86 1.04
C ARG A 321 2.25 -20.19 2.46
N THR A 322 3.43 -19.69 2.82
CA THR A 322 3.92 -19.81 4.19
C THR A 322 3.10 -18.95 5.16
N ALA A 323 2.92 -19.41 6.39
CA ALA A 323 2.25 -18.66 7.45
C ALA A 323 3.00 -17.38 7.87
N TRP A 324 4.29 -17.34 7.70
CA TRP A 324 5.12 -16.16 8.02
C TRP A 324 4.93 -15.00 7.04
N ASN A 325 4.48 -15.29 5.85
CA ASN A 325 4.17 -14.31 4.83
C ASN A 325 2.89 -14.70 4.10
N PRO A 326 1.75 -14.65 4.80
CA PRO A 326 0.45 -14.93 4.19
C PRO A 326 0.18 -13.91 3.08
N ASN A 327 -0.58 -14.33 2.08
CA ASN A 327 -0.87 -13.47 0.95
C ASN A 327 -2.35 -13.48 0.60
N SER A 328 -2.74 -12.50 -0.21
CA SER A 328 -4.03 -12.46 -0.87
C SER A 328 -3.90 -12.89 -2.33
N TYR A 329 -4.95 -13.49 -2.85
CA TYR A 329 -5.12 -13.78 -4.27
C TYR A 329 -6.49 -13.31 -4.73
N LYS A 330 -6.53 -12.59 -5.85
CA LYS A 330 -7.76 -12.01 -6.40
C LYS A 330 -8.21 -12.82 -7.61
N PHE A 331 -9.51 -13.05 -7.71
CA PHE A 331 -10.13 -13.72 -8.85
C PHE A 331 -11.55 -13.18 -9.08
N GLN A 332 -12.12 -13.50 -10.22
CA GLN A 332 -13.41 -12.95 -10.63
C GLN A 332 -14.32 -14.05 -11.15
N VAL A 333 -15.62 -13.93 -10.88
CA VAL A 333 -16.64 -14.89 -11.35
C VAL A 333 -17.89 -14.12 -11.76
N ASN A 334 -18.39 -14.39 -12.97
CA ASN A 334 -19.72 -13.93 -13.40
C ASN A 334 -20.79 -14.78 -12.74
N LEU A 335 -21.71 -14.16 -12.00
CA LEU A 335 -22.82 -14.82 -11.33
C LEU A 335 -24.15 -14.19 -11.76
N GLN A 336 -25.22 -14.98 -11.69
CA GLN A 336 -26.56 -14.57 -12.08
C GLN A 336 -27.45 -14.42 -10.84
N ALA A 337 -28.16 -13.29 -10.75
CA ALA A 337 -29.10 -13.00 -9.66
C ALA A 337 -30.09 -14.14 -9.43
N GLY A 338 -30.30 -14.48 -8.16
CA GLY A 338 -31.24 -15.53 -7.74
C GLY A 338 -30.85 -16.99 -8.08
N LYS A 339 -29.72 -17.20 -8.78
CA LYS A 339 -29.20 -18.54 -9.04
C LYS A 339 -28.38 -19.02 -7.84
N LYS A 340 -28.86 -20.10 -7.19
CA LYS A 340 -28.11 -20.78 -6.15
C LYS A 340 -26.92 -21.53 -6.76
N VAL A 341 -25.70 -21.17 -6.38
CA VAL A 341 -24.45 -21.66 -6.97
C VAL A 341 -23.63 -22.40 -5.90
N PRO A 342 -23.20 -23.66 -6.14
CA PRO A 342 -22.37 -24.36 -5.18
C PRO A 342 -21.00 -23.69 -5.05
N ILE A 343 -20.54 -23.61 -3.81
CA ILE A 343 -19.18 -23.14 -3.44
C ILE A 343 -18.50 -24.20 -2.60
N LYS A 344 -17.21 -24.45 -2.88
CA LYS A 344 -16.34 -25.31 -2.07
C LYS A 344 -14.96 -24.68 -1.94
N ILE A 345 -14.46 -24.64 -0.71
CA ILE A 345 -13.11 -24.19 -0.40
C ILE A 345 -12.41 -25.34 0.31
N GLU A 346 -11.32 -25.80 -0.27
CA GLU A 346 -10.43 -26.80 0.34
C GLU A 346 -9.23 -26.06 0.91
N TRP A 347 -8.95 -26.27 2.19
CA TRP A 347 -7.84 -25.65 2.89
C TRP A 347 -7.06 -26.68 3.70
N GLU A 348 -5.76 -26.77 3.44
CA GLU A 348 -4.81 -27.56 4.21
C GLU A 348 -3.88 -26.62 4.95
N PRO A 349 -4.14 -26.33 6.23
CA PRO A 349 -3.26 -25.52 7.08
C PRO A 349 -1.90 -26.21 7.23
N ASN A 350 -0.83 -25.48 6.97
CA ASN A 350 0.52 -26.01 7.07
C ASN A 350 1.28 -25.32 8.22
N GLY A 351 1.13 -25.86 9.43
CA GLY A 351 1.78 -25.35 10.64
C GLY A 351 0.81 -24.84 11.71
N SER A 352 1.37 -24.38 12.84
CA SER A 352 0.64 -23.88 14.00
C SER A 352 0.02 -22.48 13.82
N VAL A 353 0.34 -21.80 12.73
CA VAL A 353 -0.21 -20.50 12.35
C VAL A 353 -0.91 -20.67 11.00
N ALA A 354 -2.12 -20.21 10.91
CA ALA A 354 -2.96 -20.45 9.74
C ALA A 354 -3.73 -19.19 9.34
N TYR A 355 -3.97 -19.04 8.04
CA TYR A 355 -4.77 -17.95 7.48
C TYR A 355 -5.70 -18.53 6.44
N CYS A 356 -6.98 -18.25 6.57
CA CYS A 356 -7.99 -18.60 5.59
C CYS A 356 -9.13 -17.58 5.64
N GLY A 357 -9.34 -16.87 4.56
CA GLY A 357 -10.43 -15.91 4.43
C GLY A 357 -10.90 -15.82 2.99
N LEU A 358 -12.17 -15.54 2.81
CA LEU A 358 -12.75 -15.26 1.50
C LEU A 358 -13.74 -14.11 1.62
N ARG A 359 -13.47 -13.05 0.88
CA ARG A 359 -14.32 -11.86 0.80
C ARG A 359 -14.64 -11.52 -0.64
N VAL A 360 -15.60 -10.65 -0.85
CA VAL A 360 -16.14 -10.37 -2.18
C VAL A 360 -16.57 -8.91 -2.33
N TYR A 361 -16.48 -8.39 -3.55
CA TYR A 361 -17.23 -7.21 -4.02
C TYR A 361 -18.39 -7.66 -4.88
N ALA A 362 -19.56 -7.08 -4.65
CA ALA A 362 -20.67 -7.10 -5.60
C ALA A 362 -20.29 -6.39 -6.91
N PRO A 363 -21.00 -6.66 -8.01
CA PRO A 363 -20.81 -5.93 -9.25
C PRO A 363 -20.93 -4.42 -9.03
N VAL A 364 -19.98 -3.65 -9.56
CA VAL A 364 -19.97 -2.20 -9.45
C VAL A 364 -20.58 -1.62 -10.70
N LYS A 365 -21.55 -0.71 -10.55
CA LYS A 365 -22.09 0.09 -11.65
C LYS A 365 -21.01 1.03 -12.17
N ASP A 366 -21.07 1.33 -13.47
CA ASP A 366 -20.06 2.09 -14.23
C ASP A 366 -19.46 3.31 -13.51
N GLY A 367 -18.15 3.54 -13.75
CA GLY A 367 -17.46 4.81 -13.47
C GLY A 367 -16.63 4.87 -12.19
N GLU A 368 -16.60 3.84 -11.32
CA GLU A 368 -15.85 3.92 -10.05
C GLU A 368 -14.44 3.29 -10.10
N GLN A 369 -14.02 2.77 -11.22
CA GLN A 369 -12.87 1.87 -11.27
C GLN A 369 -11.56 2.52 -11.67
N LEU A 370 -11.58 3.56 -12.50
CA LEU A 370 -10.41 4.37 -12.79
C LEU A 370 -10.32 5.46 -11.71
N SER A 371 -9.68 5.13 -10.61
CA SER A 371 -9.61 6.05 -9.47
C SER A 371 -8.37 5.86 -8.62
N TRP A 372 -7.94 6.95 -8.00
CA TRP A 372 -7.00 6.96 -6.90
C TRP A 372 -7.69 7.40 -5.61
N TRP A 373 -7.36 6.73 -4.53
CA TRP A 373 -7.74 7.09 -3.17
C TRP A 373 -6.50 7.18 -2.29
N GLY A 374 -6.44 8.20 -1.44
CA GLY A 374 -5.43 8.36 -0.40
C GLY A 374 -6.08 8.45 0.98
N GLN A 375 -5.53 7.73 1.95
CA GLN A 375 -6.12 7.63 3.28
C GLN A 375 -6.05 8.95 4.05
N MET A 376 -4.94 9.68 3.94
CA MET A 376 -4.73 10.94 4.65
C MET A 376 -3.73 11.80 3.89
N GLN A 377 -4.23 12.88 3.32
CA GLN A 377 -3.46 13.83 2.51
C GLN A 377 -3.96 15.26 2.78
N ASP A 378 -3.15 16.25 2.43
CA ASP A 378 -3.55 17.65 2.50
C ASP A 378 -4.31 18.10 1.25
N MET A 379 -4.06 17.44 0.12
CA MET A 379 -4.63 17.76 -1.19
C MET A 379 -4.59 16.53 -2.09
N ILE A 380 -5.37 16.56 -3.16
CA ILE A 380 -5.19 15.69 -4.31
C ILE A 380 -4.02 16.26 -5.12
N ASP A 381 -3.09 15.39 -5.54
CA ASP A 381 -1.93 15.79 -6.32
C ASP A 381 -1.52 14.68 -7.29
N TYR A 382 -1.56 14.98 -8.57
CA TYR A 382 -1.16 14.01 -9.59
C TYR A 382 -0.49 14.68 -10.79
N TYR A 383 0.36 13.92 -11.48
CA TYR A 383 0.97 14.33 -12.74
C TYR A 383 0.36 13.51 -13.88
N PHE A 384 -0.16 14.22 -14.88
CA PHE A 384 -0.53 13.67 -16.17
C PHE A 384 0.68 13.72 -17.09
N ILE A 385 1.04 12.58 -17.68
CA ILE A 385 2.20 12.41 -18.55
C ILE A 385 1.70 11.87 -19.89
N TYR A 386 1.89 12.62 -20.95
CA TYR A 386 1.60 12.18 -22.32
C TYR A 386 2.82 11.50 -22.94
N GLY A 387 2.59 10.46 -23.72
CA GLY A 387 3.62 9.84 -24.56
C GLY A 387 3.01 9.23 -25.82
N LYS A 388 3.76 9.20 -26.91
CA LYS A 388 3.34 8.55 -28.16
C LYS A 388 3.21 7.03 -28.02
N ASP A 389 3.90 6.45 -27.05
CA ASP A 389 3.94 5.04 -26.69
C ASP A 389 4.31 4.90 -25.18
N MET A 390 4.33 3.67 -24.66
CA MET A 390 4.64 3.41 -23.27
C MET A 390 6.07 3.80 -22.89
N ASP A 391 7.04 3.63 -23.78
CA ASP A 391 8.43 4.01 -23.53
C ASP A 391 8.56 5.52 -23.35
N ASP A 392 7.85 6.32 -24.17
CA ASP A 392 7.85 7.77 -24.04
C ASP A 392 7.15 8.24 -22.76
N ILE A 393 6.10 7.54 -22.29
CA ILE A 393 5.46 7.79 -21.00
C ILE A 393 6.42 7.49 -19.84
N ILE A 394 7.13 6.37 -19.89
CA ILE A 394 8.15 6.01 -18.89
C ILE A 394 9.30 7.03 -18.90
N ALA A 395 9.72 7.51 -20.07
CA ALA A 395 10.71 8.57 -20.18
C ALA A 395 10.22 9.87 -19.52
N GLY A 396 8.94 10.19 -19.65
CA GLY A 396 8.28 11.31 -18.95
C GLY A 396 8.30 11.13 -17.42
N TYR A 397 7.94 9.95 -16.93
CA TYR A 397 8.05 9.59 -15.51
C TYR A 397 9.49 9.75 -15.00
N ARG A 398 10.47 9.25 -15.75
CA ARG A 398 11.90 9.37 -15.44
C ARG A 398 12.40 10.82 -15.50
N THR A 399 11.77 11.66 -16.30
CA THR A 399 12.04 13.10 -16.32
C THR A 399 11.67 13.72 -14.96
N LEU A 400 10.52 13.33 -14.40
CA LEU A 400 10.06 13.81 -13.09
C LEU A 400 10.89 13.25 -11.93
N THR A 401 11.16 11.94 -11.93
CA THR A 401 11.70 11.21 -10.76
C THR A 401 13.23 11.01 -10.81
N GLY A 402 13.85 11.28 -11.94
CA GLY A 402 15.28 11.09 -12.15
C GLY A 402 15.60 9.82 -12.96
N LYS A 403 16.81 9.77 -13.47
CA LYS A 403 17.31 8.63 -14.23
C LYS A 403 17.69 7.48 -13.31
N ALA A 404 17.39 6.23 -13.67
CA ALA A 404 17.94 5.08 -12.99
C ALA A 404 19.46 5.01 -13.23
N PRO A 405 20.26 4.69 -12.22
CA PRO A 405 21.67 4.39 -12.42
C PRO A 405 21.82 3.09 -13.24
N ILE A 406 22.94 2.97 -13.95
CA ILE A 406 23.34 1.69 -14.51
C ILE A 406 23.81 0.81 -13.35
N MET A 407 23.18 -0.35 -13.20
CA MET A 407 23.57 -1.29 -12.16
C MET A 407 24.88 -1.97 -12.55
N PRO A 408 25.83 -2.17 -11.61
CA PRO A 408 27.03 -2.94 -11.86
C PRO A 408 26.70 -4.44 -12.04
N ASP A 409 27.53 -5.15 -12.80
CA ASP A 409 27.30 -6.56 -13.14
C ASP A 409 27.11 -7.46 -11.90
N TRP A 410 27.90 -7.24 -10.85
CA TRP A 410 27.79 -8.00 -9.60
C TRP A 410 26.44 -7.84 -8.90
N ALA A 411 25.75 -6.71 -9.10
CA ALA A 411 24.41 -6.50 -8.52
C ALA A 411 23.35 -7.37 -9.21
N MET A 412 23.61 -7.83 -10.43
CA MET A 412 22.77 -8.77 -11.18
C MET A 412 23.10 -10.24 -10.89
N GLY A 413 24.12 -10.50 -10.07
CA GLY A 413 24.56 -11.84 -9.70
C GLY A 413 23.79 -12.44 -8.52
N TYR A 414 24.40 -13.43 -7.86
CA TYR A 414 23.75 -14.15 -6.76
C TYR A 414 23.94 -13.46 -5.41
N TRP A 415 22.84 -13.23 -4.72
CA TRP A 415 22.75 -12.63 -3.38
C TRP A 415 22.36 -13.70 -2.36
N GLN A 416 23.31 -14.07 -1.49
CA GLN A 416 23.04 -15.00 -0.39
C GLN A 416 22.50 -14.23 0.81
N SER A 417 21.25 -14.41 1.11
CA SER A 417 20.59 -13.88 2.30
C SER A 417 19.96 -15.00 3.13
N ARG A 418 19.87 -14.78 4.42
CA ARG A 418 19.10 -15.61 5.37
C ARG A 418 18.57 -14.71 6.48
N GLU A 419 17.59 -15.20 7.25
CA GLU A 419 16.95 -14.43 8.33
C GLU A 419 17.97 -13.69 9.20
N LYS A 420 19.03 -14.39 9.64
CA LYS A 420 20.16 -13.83 10.39
C LYS A 420 21.37 -14.71 10.32
N TYR A 421 22.54 -14.10 10.46
CA TYR A 421 23.79 -14.75 10.81
C TYR A 421 24.07 -14.47 12.29
N ASN A 422 24.39 -15.49 13.07
CA ASN A 422 24.59 -15.31 14.50
C ASN A 422 25.98 -14.74 14.81
N THR A 423 26.97 -15.05 13.98
CA THR A 423 28.36 -14.65 14.21
C THR A 423 29.07 -14.22 12.93
N ARG A 424 30.17 -13.49 13.09
CA ARG A 424 31.14 -13.18 12.03
C ARG A 424 31.58 -14.44 11.27
N ASP A 425 31.89 -15.52 12.00
CA ASP A 425 32.40 -16.75 11.39
C ASP A 425 31.35 -17.47 10.53
N GLU A 426 30.06 -17.37 10.89
CA GLU A 426 28.97 -17.87 10.02
C GLU A 426 28.91 -17.12 8.70
N VAL A 427 29.09 -15.80 8.70
CA VAL A 427 29.10 -14.98 7.48
C VAL A 427 30.29 -15.37 6.60
N LEU A 428 31.50 -15.37 7.16
CA LEU A 428 32.73 -15.73 6.45
C LEU A 428 32.70 -17.18 5.93
N GLY A 429 32.24 -18.10 6.78
CA GLY A 429 32.11 -19.52 6.43
C GLY A 429 31.13 -19.73 5.27
N THR A 430 30.06 -18.97 5.22
CA THR A 430 29.10 -19.04 4.11
C THR A 430 29.77 -18.69 2.77
N VAL A 431 30.40 -17.52 2.67
CA VAL A 431 31.05 -17.09 1.42
C VAL A 431 32.20 -18.05 1.04
N SER A 432 33.01 -18.45 2.02
CA SER A 432 34.12 -19.41 1.83
C SER A 432 33.62 -20.74 1.30
N GLU A 433 32.52 -21.28 1.81
CA GLU A 433 31.97 -22.55 1.37
C GLU A 433 31.43 -22.49 -0.08
N PHE A 434 30.80 -21.37 -0.49
CA PHE A 434 30.44 -21.14 -1.89
C PHE A 434 31.69 -21.19 -2.79
N ARG A 435 32.77 -20.49 -2.41
CA ARG A 435 34.03 -20.48 -3.16
C ARG A 435 34.68 -21.86 -3.24
N LYS A 436 34.73 -22.56 -2.11
CA LYS A 436 35.29 -23.93 -2.03
C LYS A 436 34.56 -24.91 -2.94
N ARG A 437 33.24 -24.75 -3.09
CA ARG A 437 32.42 -25.61 -3.97
C ARG A 437 32.35 -25.10 -5.42
N ASN A 438 33.07 -24.04 -5.77
CA ASN A 438 33.00 -23.40 -7.08
C ASN A 438 31.56 -22.95 -7.46
N ILE A 439 30.75 -22.56 -6.47
CA ILE A 439 29.42 -22.02 -6.70
C ILE A 439 29.56 -20.49 -6.76
N PRO A 440 29.08 -19.84 -7.82
CA PRO A 440 29.12 -18.39 -7.92
C PRO A 440 28.37 -17.72 -6.77
N ILE A 441 28.94 -16.66 -6.23
CA ILE A 441 28.31 -15.77 -5.26
C ILE A 441 28.88 -14.35 -5.45
N ASP A 442 28.05 -13.35 -5.47
CA ASP A 442 28.45 -11.96 -5.66
C ASP A 442 28.23 -11.12 -4.40
N ASN A 443 27.20 -11.46 -3.63
CA ASN A 443 26.81 -10.70 -2.45
C ASN A 443 26.40 -11.61 -1.29
N VAL A 444 26.73 -11.18 -0.06
CA VAL A 444 26.15 -11.72 1.17
C VAL A 444 25.40 -10.63 1.91
N VAL A 445 24.20 -10.93 2.36
CA VAL A 445 23.33 -9.98 3.08
C VAL A 445 23.32 -10.33 4.57
N ILE A 446 23.75 -9.39 5.39
CA ILE A 446 23.60 -9.45 6.84
C ILE A 446 22.28 -8.73 7.16
N ASP A 447 21.24 -9.52 7.39
CA ASP A 447 19.92 -9.02 7.70
C ASP A 447 19.84 -8.60 9.18
N TRP A 448 18.75 -8.86 9.88
CA TRP A 448 18.56 -8.37 11.23
C TRP A 448 19.44 -9.07 12.29
N LEU A 449 19.52 -8.45 13.50
CA LEU A 449 20.19 -8.95 14.69
C LEU A 449 21.73 -9.06 14.58
N HIS A 450 22.39 -8.23 13.78
CA HIS A 450 23.84 -8.05 13.88
C HIS A 450 24.25 -7.14 15.07
N TRP A 451 23.30 -6.37 15.61
CA TRP A 451 23.42 -5.57 16.83
C TRP A 451 23.19 -6.38 18.11
N LYS A 452 23.52 -5.81 19.26
CA LYS A 452 23.18 -6.40 20.54
C LYS A 452 21.65 -6.51 20.70
N GLN A 453 21.14 -7.59 21.30
CA GLN A 453 19.72 -7.98 21.28
C GLN A 453 18.73 -6.86 21.68
N ASP A 454 19.11 -5.97 22.58
CA ASP A 454 18.29 -4.85 23.07
C ASP A 454 18.61 -3.50 22.41
N SER A 455 19.37 -3.49 21.30
CA SER A 455 19.97 -2.29 20.72
C SER A 455 19.59 -2.09 19.25
N TRP A 456 18.39 -2.51 18.83
CA TRP A 456 17.91 -2.21 17.47
C TRP A 456 17.88 -0.70 17.22
N GLY A 457 18.57 -0.26 16.19
CA GLY A 457 18.75 1.16 15.85
C GLY A 457 20.03 1.79 16.41
N SER A 458 20.92 1.03 17.10
CA SER A 458 22.24 1.51 17.48
C SER A 458 23.18 1.69 16.28
N HIS A 459 22.88 1.03 15.16
CA HIS A 459 23.74 0.94 13.95
C HIS A 459 25.14 0.39 14.25
N GLU A 460 25.26 -0.48 15.24
CA GLU A 460 26.53 -1.09 15.65
C GLU A 460 26.47 -2.61 15.53
N PHE A 461 27.60 -3.23 15.24
CA PHE A 461 27.74 -4.66 15.35
C PHE A 461 27.94 -5.07 16.82
N ASP A 462 27.34 -6.18 17.24
CA ASP A 462 27.59 -6.79 18.52
C ASP A 462 29.04 -7.28 18.59
N LYS A 463 29.85 -6.71 19.51
CA LYS A 463 31.30 -6.95 19.58
C LYS A 463 31.68 -8.38 19.95
N GLU A 464 30.79 -9.11 20.63
CA GLU A 464 31.03 -10.52 21.01
C GLU A 464 30.79 -11.46 19.81
N ARG A 465 29.71 -11.21 19.06
CA ARG A 465 29.32 -12.04 17.94
C ARG A 465 30.00 -11.66 16.62
N PHE A 466 30.31 -10.40 16.48
CA PHE A 466 30.97 -9.81 15.29
C PHE A 466 32.21 -9.00 15.72
N PRO A 467 33.22 -9.66 16.30
CA PRO A 467 34.49 -8.97 16.56
C PRO A 467 35.12 -8.55 15.24
N ASP A 468 35.68 -7.36 15.19
CA ASP A 468 36.33 -6.81 14.00
C ASP A 468 35.45 -6.86 12.72
N PRO A 469 34.32 -6.12 12.66
CA PRO A 469 33.45 -6.12 11.49
C PRO A 469 34.16 -5.57 10.23
N LYS A 470 35.13 -4.70 10.38
CA LYS A 470 35.94 -4.21 9.24
C LYS A 470 36.76 -5.35 8.62
N GLY A 471 37.49 -6.13 9.40
CA GLY A 471 38.24 -7.28 8.90
C GLY A 471 37.33 -8.38 8.34
N MET A 472 36.10 -8.51 8.83
CA MET A 472 35.10 -9.39 8.22
C MET A 472 34.76 -8.95 6.79
N VAL A 473 34.45 -7.66 6.60
CA VAL A 473 34.10 -7.09 5.30
C VAL A 473 35.30 -7.20 4.34
N ASP A 474 36.50 -6.84 4.79
CA ASP A 474 37.72 -6.94 3.98
C ASP A 474 37.96 -8.38 3.52
N SER A 475 37.80 -9.37 4.40
CA SER A 475 37.93 -10.79 4.06
C SER A 475 36.92 -11.26 3.01
N ILE A 476 35.72 -10.72 3.01
CA ILE A 476 34.69 -11.01 2.00
C ILE A 476 35.06 -10.37 0.67
N HIS A 477 35.57 -9.14 0.68
CA HIS A 477 36.07 -8.47 -0.51
C HIS A 477 37.27 -9.21 -1.11
N ASP A 478 38.18 -9.72 -0.29
CA ASP A 478 39.30 -10.57 -0.74
C ASP A 478 38.83 -11.89 -1.41
N MET A 479 37.66 -12.38 -1.03
CA MET A 479 36.98 -13.50 -1.71
C MET A 479 36.17 -13.03 -2.95
N ASN A 480 36.35 -11.79 -3.41
CA ASN A 480 35.64 -11.23 -4.55
C ASN A 480 34.11 -11.31 -4.41
N ALA A 481 33.58 -10.94 -3.25
CA ALA A 481 32.17 -10.79 -2.96
C ALA A 481 31.89 -9.47 -2.23
N HIS A 482 30.66 -9.01 -2.26
CA HIS A 482 30.22 -7.78 -1.60
C HIS A 482 29.38 -8.10 -0.36
N VAL A 483 29.29 -7.13 0.56
CA VAL A 483 28.49 -7.23 1.80
C VAL A 483 27.42 -6.15 1.83
N MET A 484 26.19 -6.54 2.05
CA MET A 484 25.09 -5.62 2.34
C MET A 484 24.61 -5.81 3.77
N VAL A 485 24.35 -4.71 4.48
CA VAL A 485 23.68 -4.72 5.78
C VAL A 485 22.27 -4.14 5.61
N SER A 486 21.26 -4.90 6.06
CA SER A 486 19.87 -4.44 6.10
C SER A 486 19.68 -3.49 7.28
N VAL A 487 19.29 -2.26 7.01
CA VAL A 487 19.08 -1.22 8.02
C VAL A 487 17.61 -0.80 8.02
N TRP A 488 16.94 -0.96 9.17
CA TRP A 488 15.57 -0.51 9.35
C TRP A 488 15.57 0.86 10.04
N PRO A 489 14.68 1.78 9.66
CA PRO A 489 14.52 3.08 10.32
C PRO A 489 13.75 2.96 11.64
N LYS A 490 14.01 1.88 12.39
CA LYS A 490 13.37 1.49 13.66
C LYS A 490 14.37 1.56 14.79
N PHE A 491 13.92 2.07 15.94
CA PHE A 491 14.76 2.29 17.10
C PHE A 491 14.06 1.78 18.37
N TYR A 492 14.79 1.03 19.21
CA TYR A 492 14.34 0.74 20.55
C TYR A 492 14.53 1.97 21.45
N VAL A 493 13.56 2.21 22.36
CA VAL A 493 13.56 3.37 23.27
C VAL A 493 14.79 3.46 24.15
N THR A 494 15.50 2.34 24.35
CA THR A 494 16.74 2.24 25.13
C THR A 494 17.96 2.79 24.43
N THR A 495 17.96 2.86 23.10
CA THR A 495 19.11 3.30 22.32
C THR A 495 19.34 4.81 22.40
N ASP A 496 20.59 5.23 22.31
CA ASP A 496 20.92 6.66 22.34
C ASP A 496 20.43 7.36 21.06
N HIS A 497 20.44 6.68 19.93
CA HIS A 497 19.84 7.17 18.69
C HIS A 497 18.35 7.47 18.83
N TYR A 498 17.56 6.58 19.48
CA TYR A 498 16.16 6.87 19.77
C TYR A 498 16.02 8.16 20.58
N LYS A 499 16.78 8.27 21.67
CA LYS A 499 16.72 9.44 22.58
C LYS A 499 17.08 10.74 21.86
N GLU A 500 17.98 10.69 20.89
CA GLU A 500 18.35 11.84 20.07
C GLU A 500 17.20 12.29 19.16
N PHE A 501 16.56 11.36 18.45
CA PHE A 501 15.35 11.66 17.67
C PHE A 501 14.20 12.14 18.55
N ASP A 502 13.99 11.51 19.70
CA ASP A 502 12.88 11.83 20.60
C ASP A 502 13.00 13.22 21.22
N ARG A 503 14.21 13.65 21.58
CA ARG A 503 14.49 15.02 22.08
C ARG A 503 14.11 16.10 21.05
N ASN A 504 14.24 15.79 19.77
CA ASN A 504 13.88 16.70 18.67
C ASN A 504 12.39 16.58 18.26
N GLY A 505 11.63 15.69 18.89
CA GLY A 505 10.24 15.46 18.54
C GLY A 505 10.02 14.70 17.21
N TRP A 506 11.03 13.99 16.72
CA TRP A 506 11.04 13.34 15.41
C TRP A 506 10.71 11.83 15.47
N MET A 507 10.26 11.31 16.60
CA MET A 507 9.81 9.92 16.73
C MET A 507 8.29 9.81 16.63
N TYR A 508 7.80 8.80 15.89
CA TYR A 508 6.41 8.41 15.95
C TYR A 508 6.10 7.81 17.34
N LYS A 509 5.23 8.50 18.09
CA LYS A 509 4.99 8.16 19.51
C LYS A 509 3.81 7.21 19.75
N GLY A 510 2.97 6.98 18.76
CA GLY A 510 1.77 6.15 18.91
C GLY A 510 2.08 4.75 19.41
N ALA A 511 3.03 4.05 18.78
CA ALA A 511 3.41 2.70 19.17
C ALA A 511 3.97 2.62 20.60
N VAL A 512 4.75 3.62 21.03
CA VAL A 512 5.33 3.69 22.38
C VAL A 512 4.26 4.01 23.42
N ARG A 513 3.38 4.98 23.14
CA ARG A 513 2.24 5.36 23.98
C ARG A 513 1.31 4.16 24.24
N ASP A 514 1.02 3.41 23.18
CA ASP A 514 0.10 2.28 23.22
C ASP A 514 0.81 0.97 23.66
N SER A 515 2.09 1.06 24.07
CA SER A 515 2.91 -0.05 24.55
C SER A 515 2.99 -1.23 23.58
N ILE A 516 2.99 -0.93 22.27
CA ILE A 516 3.11 -1.96 21.23
C ILE A 516 4.55 -2.49 21.23
N ARG A 517 4.68 -3.76 21.62
CA ARG A 517 5.96 -4.45 21.66
C ARG A 517 6.22 -5.21 20.38
N ASP A 518 7.47 -5.31 20.00
CA ASP A 518 7.85 -6.19 18.90
C ASP A 518 7.91 -7.67 19.33
N TRP A 519 8.16 -8.53 18.36
CA TRP A 519 8.19 -9.98 18.54
C TRP A 519 9.59 -10.52 18.88
N VAL A 520 10.61 -9.67 18.90
CA VAL A 520 12.00 -10.06 19.12
C VAL A 520 12.30 -10.11 20.61
N GLY A 521 12.83 -11.25 21.07
CA GLY A 521 13.19 -11.46 22.48
C GLY A 521 12.00 -11.26 23.42
N PRO A 522 12.16 -10.49 24.51
CA PRO A 522 11.08 -10.21 25.48
C PRO A 522 10.02 -9.23 24.97
N GLY A 523 10.11 -8.77 23.72
CA GLY A 523 9.24 -7.78 23.13
C GLY A 523 9.61 -6.36 23.58
N TYR A 524 10.53 -5.73 22.87
CA TYR A 524 10.99 -4.37 23.19
C TYR A 524 10.04 -3.32 22.65
N LEU A 525 9.94 -2.19 23.37
CA LEU A 525 9.29 -1.00 22.85
C LEU A 525 10.20 -0.32 21.84
N GLY A 526 9.65 0.02 20.68
CA GLY A 526 10.36 0.69 19.63
C GLY A 526 9.43 1.47 18.72
N SER A 527 9.99 2.35 17.91
CA SER A 527 9.25 3.13 16.93
C SER A 527 10.14 3.54 15.76
N PHE A 528 9.52 4.20 14.79
CA PHE A 528 10.15 4.74 13.60
C PHE A 528 10.33 6.26 13.74
N TYR A 529 11.35 6.81 13.08
CA TYR A 529 11.53 8.25 13.02
C TYR A 529 10.63 8.88 11.92
N ASP A 530 10.42 10.18 12.00
CA ASP A 530 9.70 10.95 10.99
C ASP A 530 10.57 11.15 9.73
N ALA A 531 10.44 10.23 8.78
CA ALA A 531 11.17 10.27 7.51
C ALA A 531 10.73 11.42 6.58
N TYR A 532 9.64 12.11 6.86
CA TYR A 532 9.19 13.29 6.10
C TYR A 532 9.89 14.57 6.56
N ASN A 533 10.43 14.58 7.77
CA ASN A 533 11.22 15.69 8.29
C ASN A 533 12.64 15.67 7.69
N PRO A 534 13.08 16.71 6.96
CA PRO A 534 14.39 16.73 6.32
C PRO A 534 15.55 16.69 7.30
N ASP A 535 15.41 17.27 8.49
CA ASP A 535 16.48 17.26 9.50
C ASP A 535 16.58 15.90 10.20
N ALA A 536 15.43 15.21 10.40
CA ALA A 536 15.42 13.83 10.87
C ALA A 536 16.09 12.89 9.87
N ARG A 537 15.86 13.05 8.54
CA ARG A 537 16.58 12.28 7.52
C ARG A 537 18.10 12.53 7.54
N LYS A 538 18.52 13.79 7.73
CA LYS A 538 19.95 14.10 7.86
C LYS A 538 20.57 13.43 9.07
N LEU A 539 19.87 13.44 10.21
CA LEU A 539 20.33 12.76 11.41
C LEU A 539 20.45 11.26 11.20
N PHE A 540 19.42 10.62 10.62
CA PHE A 540 19.45 9.19 10.31
C PHE A 540 20.64 8.84 9.39
N TRP A 541 20.84 9.62 8.34
CA TRP A 541 21.98 9.44 7.45
C TRP A 541 23.32 9.60 8.16
N SER A 542 23.46 10.62 9.02
CA SER A 542 24.68 10.84 9.81
C SER A 542 25.00 9.62 10.69
N GLN A 543 24.01 9.09 11.41
CA GLN A 543 24.18 7.91 12.25
C GLN A 543 24.63 6.67 11.45
N MET A 544 24.05 6.45 10.27
CA MET A 544 24.50 5.36 9.39
C MET A 544 25.89 5.62 8.83
N ASN A 545 26.16 6.85 8.40
CA ASN A 545 27.46 7.24 7.85
C ASN A 545 28.59 7.02 8.85
N ASP A 546 28.38 7.37 10.11
CA ASP A 546 29.40 7.28 11.15
C ASP A 546 29.70 5.83 11.57
N HIS A 547 28.74 4.93 11.43
CA HIS A 547 28.85 3.55 11.92
C HIS A 547 29.11 2.51 10.82
N TYR A 548 28.51 2.66 9.64
CA TYR A 548 28.59 1.64 8.58
C TYR A 548 29.47 2.04 7.40
N MET A 549 29.52 3.32 7.00
CA MET A 549 30.33 3.73 5.85
C MET A 549 31.82 3.41 6.01
N PRO A 550 32.45 3.55 7.21
CA PRO A 550 33.84 3.19 7.39
C PRO A 550 34.15 1.69 7.16
N LEU A 551 33.12 0.84 7.15
CA LEU A 551 33.25 -0.61 6.93
C LEU A 551 33.28 -0.99 5.44
N SER A 552 33.09 -0.04 4.51
CA SER A 552 32.99 -0.28 3.06
C SER A 552 31.86 -1.24 2.68
N LEU A 553 30.73 -1.15 3.36
CA LEU A 553 29.53 -1.92 3.07
C LEU A 553 28.76 -1.33 1.89
N ILE A 554 28.04 -2.17 1.16
CA ILE A 554 26.98 -1.71 0.26
C ILE A 554 25.80 -1.30 1.14
N HIS A 555 25.51 -0.02 1.17
CA HIS A 555 24.34 0.47 1.88
C HIS A 555 23.16 0.54 0.93
N ILE A 556 22.17 -0.31 1.16
CA ILE A 556 20.81 -0.03 0.73
C ILE A 556 20.07 0.40 2.00
N SER A 557 20.12 1.69 2.31
CA SER A 557 19.02 2.29 3.02
C SER A 557 17.88 2.29 2.01
N GLU A 558 16.79 1.62 2.29
CA GLU A 558 15.59 1.87 1.51
C GLU A 558 15.26 3.36 1.65
N PRO A 559 15.42 4.15 0.58
CA PRO A 559 14.81 5.46 0.60
C PRO A 559 13.31 5.19 0.56
N THR A 560 12.72 5.36 1.68
CA THR A 560 11.27 5.49 1.73
C THR A 560 10.82 6.59 0.80
#